data_6797a76633744623a90212b9d2486157
#
_entry.id   6797a76633744623a90212b9d2486157
#
_cell.length_a   1.000
_cell.length_b   1.000
_cell.length_c   1.000
_cell.angle_alpha   90.00
_cell.angle_beta   90.00
_cell.angle_gamma   90.00
#
_symmetry.space_group_name_H-M   'P 1'
#
loop_
_entity.id
_entity.type
_entity.pdbx_description
1 polymer ?
#
loop_
_entity_poly.entity_id
_entity_poly.type
_entity_poly.pdbx_seq_one_letter_code
_entity_poly.pdbx_strand_id
1 'polypeptide(L)'
;MKNYYTDNLYYTTTAFSRQISSIAETAFMDLGLTPSDAYLIMVVNEKPNVQPTEISERILLAPSTITRMIEKLEKRSIVTRTQEGKYTYVAVTTKGKDLYTNIIATWDEIHATFTNKLNEATVDLLVQNTSAAAAKLK
;
A
#
# COMPACT_ATOMS: atom_id res chain seq x y z
N MET A 1 19.85 30.73 -10.25
CA MET A 1 20.13 30.08 -8.95
C MET A 1 19.02 29.12 -8.62
N LYS A 2 19.38 27.94 -8.14
CA LYS A 2 18.41 26.91 -7.78
C LYS A 2 17.63 27.31 -6.53
N ASN A 3 16.31 27.24 -6.60
CA ASN A 3 15.46 27.51 -5.45
C ASN A 3 15.25 26.20 -4.67
N TYR A 4 15.88 26.08 -3.51
CA TYR A 4 15.81 24.87 -2.71
C TYR A 4 14.45 24.59 -2.06
N TYR A 5 13.54 25.54 -2.10
CA TYR A 5 12.15 25.29 -1.66
C TYR A 5 11.28 24.66 -2.75
N THR A 6 11.59 24.90 -4.02
CA THR A 6 10.71 24.48 -5.11
C THR A 6 11.41 23.64 -6.18
N ASP A 7 12.74 23.73 -6.28
CA ASP A 7 13.50 23.17 -7.40
C ASP A 7 14.39 22.01 -6.98
N ASN A 8 14.04 21.31 -5.89
CA ASN A 8 14.81 20.15 -5.46
C ASN A 8 13.94 18.90 -5.35
N LEU A 9 14.62 17.77 -5.39
CA LEU A 9 13.94 16.46 -5.40
C LEU A 9 13.13 16.22 -4.13
N TYR A 10 13.64 16.62 -2.97
CA TYR A 10 12.93 16.42 -1.70
C TYR A 10 11.58 17.15 -1.70
N TYR A 11 11.59 18.43 -2.08
CA TYR A 11 10.37 19.23 -2.12
C TYR A 11 9.36 18.68 -3.12
N THR A 12 9.80 18.43 -4.36
CA THR A 12 8.90 18.01 -5.43
C THR A 12 8.31 16.63 -5.18
N THR A 13 9.12 15.68 -4.71
CA THR A 13 8.62 14.34 -4.39
C THR A 13 7.71 14.33 -3.17
N THR A 14 8.02 15.15 -2.15
CA THR A 14 7.15 15.26 -0.96
C THR A 14 5.80 15.86 -1.33
N ALA A 15 5.78 16.93 -2.10
CA ALA A 15 4.54 17.55 -2.55
C ALA A 15 3.72 16.58 -3.40
N PHE A 16 4.36 15.89 -4.33
CA PHE A 16 3.71 14.91 -5.19
C PHE A 16 3.17 13.73 -4.40
N SER A 17 3.97 13.19 -3.49
CA SER A 17 3.57 12.08 -2.61
C SER A 17 2.32 12.41 -1.79
N ARG A 18 2.21 13.64 -1.28
CA ARG A 18 1.02 14.09 -0.54
C ARG A 18 -0.23 14.06 -1.41
N GLN A 19 -0.12 14.49 -2.66
CA GLN A 19 -1.25 14.48 -3.60
C GLN A 19 -1.66 13.05 -3.97
N ILE A 20 -0.69 12.19 -4.26
CA ILE A 20 -0.91 10.76 -4.54
C ILE A 20 -1.59 10.09 -3.34
N SER A 21 -1.06 10.32 -2.15
CA SER A 21 -1.61 9.73 -0.91
C SER A 21 -3.04 10.20 -0.64
N SER A 22 -3.33 11.47 -0.85
CA SER A 22 -4.68 12.02 -0.65
C SER A 22 -5.69 11.35 -1.58
N ILE A 23 -5.34 11.15 -2.84
CA ILE A 23 -6.21 10.48 -3.82
C ILE A 23 -6.46 9.03 -3.40
N ALA A 24 -5.42 8.31 -3.03
CA ALA A 24 -5.53 6.91 -2.63
C ALA A 24 -6.32 6.76 -1.32
N GLU A 25 -6.04 7.58 -0.31
CA GLU A 25 -6.75 7.56 0.97
C GLU A 25 -8.23 7.84 0.80
N THR A 26 -8.58 8.84 -0.02
CA THR A 26 -9.99 9.17 -0.29
C THR A 26 -10.71 8.02 -0.97
N ALA A 27 -10.07 7.37 -1.93
CA ALA A 27 -10.68 6.25 -2.65
C ALA A 27 -10.96 5.04 -1.75
N PHE A 28 -10.11 4.78 -0.75
CA PHE A 28 -10.30 3.65 0.17
C PHE A 28 -11.22 3.96 1.35
N MET A 29 -11.65 5.19 1.54
CA MET A 29 -12.53 5.56 2.66
C MET A 29 -13.83 4.76 2.69
N ASP A 30 -14.42 4.49 1.53
CA ASP A 30 -15.68 3.74 1.43
C ASP A 30 -15.55 2.30 1.94
N LEU A 31 -14.35 1.73 1.86
CA LEU A 31 -14.08 0.40 2.39
C LEU A 31 -13.64 0.43 3.86
N GLY A 32 -13.48 1.61 4.44
CA GLY A 32 -12.96 1.76 5.79
C GLY A 32 -11.51 1.28 5.93
N LEU A 33 -10.74 1.38 4.86
CA LEU A 33 -9.34 0.93 4.81
C LEU A 33 -8.43 2.10 4.48
N THR A 34 -7.18 2.01 4.95
CA THR A 34 -6.10 2.83 4.40
C THR A 34 -5.51 2.12 3.17
N PRO A 35 -4.79 2.82 2.29
CA PRO A 35 -4.05 2.15 1.20
C PRO A 35 -3.09 1.07 1.71
N SER A 36 -2.44 1.28 2.84
CA SER A 36 -1.54 0.30 3.44
C SER A 36 -2.29 -0.94 3.94
N ASP A 37 -3.46 -0.76 4.53
CA ASP A 37 -4.34 -1.88 4.91
C ASP A 37 -4.69 -2.73 3.67
N ALA A 38 -5.01 -2.06 2.57
CA ALA A 38 -5.32 -2.73 1.30
C ALA A 38 -4.14 -3.55 0.80
N TYR A 39 -2.91 -3.02 0.83
CA TYR A 39 -1.71 -3.77 0.47
C TYR A 39 -1.51 -4.99 1.37
N LEU A 40 -1.70 -4.83 2.66
CA LEU A 40 -1.56 -5.97 3.59
C LEU A 40 -2.55 -7.08 3.24
N ILE A 41 -3.80 -6.73 3.01
CA ILE A 41 -4.84 -7.69 2.61
C ILE A 41 -4.48 -8.37 1.29
N MET A 42 -3.95 -7.64 0.33
CA MET A 42 -3.50 -8.19 -0.96
C MET A 42 -2.38 -9.21 -0.76
N VAL A 43 -1.37 -8.88 0.02
CA VAL A 43 -0.24 -9.79 0.30
C VAL A 43 -0.74 -11.08 0.95
N VAL A 44 -1.63 -10.98 1.93
CA VAL A 44 -2.17 -12.14 2.64
C VAL A 44 -3.06 -13.00 1.73
N ASN A 45 -3.80 -12.36 0.80
CA ASN A 45 -4.56 -13.10 -0.21
C ASN A 45 -3.66 -13.85 -1.19
N GLU A 46 -2.56 -13.23 -1.59
CA GLU A 46 -1.62 -13.85 -2.55
C GLU A 46 -0.82 -15.00 -1.93
N LYS A 47 -0.50 -14.88 -0.64
CA LYS A 47 0.31 -15.88 0.07
C LYS A 47 -0.36 -16.25 1.39
N PRO A 48 -1.22 -17.27 1.40
CA PRO A 48 -1.82 -17.76 2.63
C PRO A 48 -0.75 -18.17 3.65
N ASN A 49 -1.01 -17.88 4.92
CA ASN A 49 -0.10 -18.14 6.02
C ASN A 49 1.26 -17.42 5.90
N VAL A 50 1.24 -16.22 5.36
CA VAL A 50 2.41 -15.36 5.30
C VAL A 50 2.82 -14.90 6.71
N GLN A 51 4.11 -14.75 6.94
CA GLN A 51 4.61 -14.23 8.21
C GLN A 51 4.64 -12.69 8.19
N PRO A 52 4.43 -12.05 9.36
CA PRO A 52 4.46 -10.57 9.44
C PRO A 52 5.75 -9.95 8.91
N THR A 53 6.89 -10.61 9.07
CA THR A 53 8.19 -10.14 8.57
C THR A 53 8.16 -9.99 7.05
N GLU A 54 7.59 -10.96 6.34
CA GLU A 54 7.48 -10.89 4.88
C GLU A 54 6.51 -9.78 4.45
N ILE A 55 5.41 -9.58 5.18
CA ILE A 55 4.50 -8.46 4.91
C ILE A 55 5.25 -7.13 5.04
N SER A 56 6.00 -6.96 6.13
CA SER A 56 6.83 -5.77 6.38
C SER A 56 7.78 -5.48 5.22
N GLU A 57 8.45 -6.49 4.72
CA GLU A 57 9.38 -6.36 3.60
C GLU A 57 8.69 -5.99 2.29
N ARG A 58 7.54 -6.61 2.01
CA ARG A 58 6.81 -6.38 0.75
C ARG A 58 6.17 -5.01 0.65
N ILE A 59 5.59 -4.50 1.74
CA ILE A 59 4.90 -3.21 1.70
C ILE A 59 5.71 -2.07 2.29
N LEU A 60 6.96 -2.33 2.66
CA LEU A 60 7.95 -1.33 3.08
C LEU A 60 7.53 -0.53 4.31
N LEU A 61 6.95 -1.21 5.30
CA LEU A 61 6.57 -0.63 6.58
C LEU A 61 7.29 -1.33 7.72
N ALA A 62 7.50 -0.60 8.81
CA ALA A 62 8.18 -1.13 9.99
C ALA A 62 7.41 -2.31 10.62
N PRO A 63 8.10 -3.31 11.18
CA PRO A 63 7.44 -4.45 11.83
C PRO A 63 6.40 -4.07 12.88
N SER A 64 6.67 -3.04 13.68
CA SER A 64 5.71 -2.56 14.70
C SER A 64 4.43 -2.00 14.08
N THR A 65 4.54 -1.34 12.93
CA THR A 65 3.39 -0.84 12.18
C THR A 65 2.56 -2.01 11.64
N ILE A 66 3.21 -3.02 11.08
CA ILE A 66 2.55 -4.23 10.57
C ILE A 66 1.79 -4.94 11.68
N THR A 67 2.40 -5.11 12.86
CA THR A 67 1.74 -5.74 14.01
C THR A 67 0.44 -5.02 14.37
N ARG A 68 0.48 -3.69 14.45
CA ARG A 68 -0.72 -2.89 14.75
C ARG A 68 -1.78 -3.00 13.67
N MET A 69 -1.37 -3.03 12.42
CA MET A 69 -2.30 -3.19 11.29
C MET A 69 -2.98 -4.56 11.33
N ILE A 70 -2.22 -5.62 11.58
CA ILE A 70 -2.77 -6.98 11.72
C ILE A 70 -3.78 -7.04 12.85
N GLU A 71 -3.45 -6.48 14.02
CA GLU A 71 -4.36 -6.43 15.16
C GLU A 71 -5.68 -5.73 14.83
N LYS A 72 -5.60 -4.58 14.17
CA LYS A 72 -6.76 -3.82 13.72
C LYS A 72 -7.63 -4.61 12.75
N LEU A 73 -7.02 -5.25 11.76
CA LEU A 73 -7.75 -6.04 10.77
C LEU A 73 -8.30 -7.33 11.35
N GLU A 74 -7.61 -7.93 12.32
CA GLU A 74 -8.12 -9.09 13.06
C GLU A 74 -9.38 -8.76 13.86
N LYS A 75 -9.41 -7.60 14.52
CA LYS A 75 -10.60 -7.12 15.24
C LYS A 75 -11.80 -6.91 14.33
N ARG A 76 -11.55 -6.57 13.05
CA ARG A 76 -12.60 -6.43 12.04
C ARG A 76 -12.92 -7.76 11.35
N SER A 77 -12.35 -8.85 11.78
CA SER A 77 -12.53 -10.20 11.21
C SER A 77 -12.12 -10.30 9.73
N ILE A 78 -11.16 -9.49 9.31
CA ILE A 78 -10.63 -9.51 7.94
C ILE A 78 -9.48 -10.50 7.80
N VAL A 79 -8.64 -10.58 8.83
CA VAL A 79 -7.52 -11.55 8.89
C VAL A 79 -7.58 -12.34 10.20
N THR A 80 -6.89 -13.48 10.21
CA THR A 80 -6.66 -14.27 11.42
C THR A 80 -5.17 -14.47 11.62
N ARG A 81 -4.76 -14.61 12.90
CA ARG A 81 -3.40 -15.00 13.25
C ARG A 81 -3.40 -16.39 13.84
N THR A 82 -2.45 -17.21 13.41
CA THR A 82 -2.18 -18.51 14.02
C THR A 82 -0.74 -18.52 14.48
N GLN A 83 -0.49 -18.97 15.70
CA GLN A 83 0.85 -19.05 16.25
C GLN A 83 1.26 -20.51 16.40
N GLU A 84 2.41 -20.87 15.81
CA GLU A 84 3.01 -22.20 15.93
C GLU A 84 4.44 -22.03 16.45
N GLY A 85 4.65 -22.38 17.73
CA GLY A 85 5.92 -22.15 18.40
C GLY A 85 6.23 -20.66 18.45
N LYS A 86 7.37 -20.25 17.87
CA LYS A 86 7.80 -18.85 17.81
C LYS A 86 7.35 -18.12 16.54
N TYR A 87 6.63 -18.81 15.66
CA TYR A 87 6.21 -18.23 14.36
C TYR A 87 4.75 -17.83 14.39
N THR A 88 4.47 -16.68 13.79
CA THR A 88 3.11 -16.17 13.59
C THR A 88 2.78 -16.25 12.11
N TYR A 89 1.60 -16.71 11.78
CA TYR A 89 1.09 -16.83 10.41
C TYR A 89 -0.19 -16.03 10.28
N VAL A 90 -0.33 -15.32 9.16
CA VAL A 90 -1.50 -14.48 8.89
C VAL A 90 -2.24 -15.03 7.68
N ALA A 91 -3.55 -15.14 7.79
CA ALA A 91 -4.41 -15.60 6.72
C ALA A 91 -5.65 -14.71 6.62
N VAL A 92 -6.26 -14.66 5.43
CA VAL A 92 -7.53 -13.93 5.26
C VAL A 92 -8.70 -14.82 5.66
N THR A 93 -9.74 -14.16 6.21
CA THR A 93 -11.05 -14.76 6.41
C THR A 93 -11.85 -14.71 5.12
N THR A 94 -13.05 -15.28 5.11
CA THR A 94 -14.00 -15.13 4.01
C THR A 94 -14.28 -13.65 3.75
N LYS A 95 -14.45 -12.86 4.79
CA LYS A 95 -14.63 -11.40 4.69
C LYS A 95 -13.44 -10.73 4.00
N GLY A 96 -12.22 -11.13 4.35
CA GLY A 96 -11.01 -10.61 3.72
C GLY A 96 -10.91 -10.98 2.24
N LYS A 97 -11.33 -12.18 1.86
CA LYS A 97 -11.38 -12.61 0.47
C LYS A 97 -12.41 -11.81 -0.33
N ASP A 98 -13.57 -11.54 0.26
CA ASP A 98 -14.61 -10.73 -0.39
C ASP A 98 -14.15 -9.29 -0.60
N LEU A 99 -13.39 -8.74 0.34
CA LEU A 99 -12.83 -7.40 0.21
C LEU A 99 -11.78 -7.31 -0.90
N TYR A 100 -11.10 -8.39 -1.24
CA TYR A 100 -10.05 -8.38 -2.26
C TYR A 100 -10.55 -7.85 -3.59
N THR A 101 -11.73 -8.28 -4.04
CA THR A 101 -12.35 -7.80 -5.28
C THR A 101 -12.58 -6.29 -5.23
N ASN A 102 -13.10 -5.79 -4.11
CA ASN A 102 -13.34 -4.35 -3.92
C ASN A 102 -12.04 -3.56 -3.86
N ILE A 103 -10.99 -4.13 -3.26
CA ILE A 103 -9.67 -3.51 -3.19
C ILE A 103 -9.09 -3.36 -4.60
N ILE A 104 -9.14 -4.40 -5.41
CA ILE A 104 -8.65 -4.34 -6.80
C ILE A 104 -9.41 -3.30 -7.60
N ALA A 105 -10.75 -3.28 -7.49
CA ALA A 105 -11.56 -2.27 -8.17
C ALA A 105 -11.19 -0.85 -7.74
N THR A 106 -10.90 -0.64 -6.46
CA THR A 106 -10.47 0.66 -5.93
C THR A 106 -9.11 1.08 -6.49
N TRP A 107 -8.14 0.16 -6.57
CA TRP A 107 -6.85 0.45 -7.20
C TRP A 107 -7.00 0.79 -8.69
N ASP A 108 -7.90 0.13 -9.39
CA ASP A 108 -8.20 0.44 -10.79
C ASP A 108 -8.78 1.86 -10.93
N GLU A 109 -9.67 2.27 -10.03
CA GLU A 109 -10.21 3.63 -9.99
C GLU A 109 -9.13 4.68 -9.72
N ILE A 110 -8.23 4.39 -8.78
CA ILE A 110 -7.09 5.26 -8.46
C ILE A 110 -6.20 5.42 -9.70
N HIS A 111 -5.87 4.31 -10.35
CA HIS A 111 -5.07 4.33 -11.57
C HIS A 111 -5.74 5.16 -12.68
N ALA A 112 -7.05 4.99 -12.87
CA ALA A 112 -7.81 5.77 -13.83
C ALA A 112 -7.77 7.28 -13.51
N THR A 113 -7.85 7.65 -12.24
CA THR A 113 -7.72 9.04 -11.81
C THR A 113 -6.35 9.62 -12.23
N PHE A 114 -5.28 8.88 -11.99
CA PHE A 114 -3.93 9.32 -12.38
C PHE A 114 -3.78 9.42 -13.89
N THR A 115 -4.25 8.43 -14.65
CA THR A 115 -4.14 8.43 -16.11
C THR A 115 -4.99 9.52 -16.75
N ASN A 116 -6.14 9.82 -16.18
CA ASN A 116 -7.00 10.90 -16.67
C ASN A 116 -6.36 12.29 -16.46
N LYS A 117 -5.68 12.48 -15.34
CA LYS A 117 -5.07 13.77 -15.00
C LYS A 117 -3.67 13.95 -15.59
N LEU A 118 -2.90 12.88 -15.72
CA LEU A 118 -1.48 12.93 -16.09
C LEU A 118 -1.19 12.33 -17.46
N ASN A 119 -2.13 11.65 -18.06
CA ASN A 119 -2.07 10.70 -19.18
C ASN A 119 -1.27 9.41 -18.84
N GLU A 120 -1.49 8.37 -19.62
CA GLU A 120 -0.93 7.04 -19.34
C GLU A 120 0.59 7.01 -19.48
N ALA A 121 1.12 7.67 -20.51
CA ALA A 121 2.57 7.72 -20.74
C ALA A 121 3.31 8.36 -19.57
N THR A 122 2.77 9.45 -19.02
CA THR A 122 3.37 10.13 -17.86
C THR A 122 3.33 9.25 -16.62
N VAL A 123 2.21 8.56 -16.36
CA VAL A 123 2.11 7.64 -15.22
C VAL A 123 3.14 6.53 -15.34
N ASP A 124 3.26 5.92 -16.52
CA ASP A 124 4.23 4.83 -16.75
C ASP A 124 5.67 5.31 -16.53
N LEU A 125 6.02 6.49 -17.03
CA LEU A 125 7.35 7.07 -16.82
C LEU A 125 7.63 7.36 -15.35
N LEU A 126 6.65 7.87 -14.61
CA LEU A 126 6.79 8.13 -13.18
C LEU A 126 7.00 6.84 -12.40
N VAL A 127 6.23 5.80 -12.71
CA VAL A 127 6.40 4.49 -12.06
C VAL A 127 7.80 3.94 -12.32
N GLN A 128 8.23 3.93 -13.56
CA GLN A 128 9.56 3.43 -13.94
C GLN A 128 10.68 4.22 -13.28
N ASN A 129 10.61 5.54 -13.35
CA ASN A 129 11.67 6.42 -12.83
C ASN A 129 11.74 6.41 -11.30
N THR A 130 10.60 6.45 -10.63
CA THR A 130 10.59 6.41 -9.15
C THR A 130 11.04 5.05 -8.63
N SER A 131 10.63 3.97 -9.26
CA SER A 131 11.05 2.61 -8.89
C SER A 131 12.56 2.43 -9.06
N ALA A 132 13.10 2.84 -10.22
CA ALA A 132 14.53 2.75 -10.49
C ALA A 132 15.35 3.65 -9.55
N ALA A 133 14.89 4.86 -9.29
CA ALA A 133 15.56 5.79 -8.39
C ALA A 133 15.57 5.26 -6.95
N ALA A 134 14.45 4.75 -6.48
CA ALA A 134 14.35 4.17 -5.12
C ALA A 134 15.34 3.01 -4.94
N ALA A 135 15.49 2.14 -5.93
CA ALA A 135 16.43 1.03 -5.90
C ALA A 135 17.89 1.50 -5.76
N LYS A 136 18.23 2.63 -6.38
CA LYS A 136 19.59 3.21 -6.33
C LYS A 136 19.92 3.91 -5.01
N LEU A 137 18.89 4.33 -4.27
CA LEU A 137 19.06 5.06 -3.02
C LEU A 137 19.15 4.16 -1.78
N LYS A 138 18.99 2.87 -1.95
CA LYS A 138 19.13 1.92 -0.84
C LYS A 138 20.58 1.78 -0.39
#